data_7309584905310698640ca24a3cc61232
#
_entry.id   7309584905310698640ca24a3cc61232
#
_cell.length_a   1.000
_cell.length_b   1.000
_cell.length_c   1.000
_cell.angle_alpha   90.00
_cell.angle_beta   90.00
_cell.angle_gamma   90.00
#
_symmetry.space_group_name_H-M   'P 1'
#
loop_
_entity.id
_entity.type
_entity.pdbx_description
1 polymer ?
#
loop_
_entity_poly.entity_id
_entity_poly.type
_entity_poly.pdbx_seq_one_letter_code
_entity_poly.pdbx_strand_id
1 'polypeptide(L)'
;VYVITKEEQREPVEKYLQSYPLENIKFYYVDIPNFYKKIFKGFMYSGRLNVWNRRVLPLAKKICTDQKIDVIHQITPIEFRAIGDYGKIANIKFVCGPLGGGESLPNGLKDYAKGHEIIEVVRSGINRWYRFKLRITGKLNHCDYIMFANRETRDFLGLDGNVPLVTEIAADEISIEEKTVPNDINNELVFLFAGRMVYRKGLDLLFDAIMEIPDEWKYMVKIVGTGPELSHLRHRCESNSLLSAHVQFMGAVEYSEMQREYEMSDVLIMPSIRETTGTVLIEAMSQGMPIITINKFGGAILVDENTGWLYSGENQKSYIAGLKNAMVACIVNPKEVERRGQNARKKVKDYTWKRKCDQYEKIYKRLNCN
;
A
#
# COMPACT_ATOMS: atom_id res chain seq x y z
N VAL A 1 -17.32 20.82 1.95
CA VAL A 1 -15.92 20.32 2.00
C VAL A 1 -15.09 21.09 0.99
N TYR A 2 -13.85 21.44 1.35
CA TYR A 2 -12.90 22.15 0.48
C TYR A 2 -11.69 21.26 0.26
N VAL A 3 -11.43 20.87 -0.99
CA VAL A 3 -10.34 19.97 -1.36
C VAL A 3 -9.26 20.76 -2.09
N ILE A 4 -8.04 20.74 -1.56
CA ILE A 4 -6.88 21.31 -2.24
C ILE A 4 -6.04 20.17 -2.80
N THR A 5 -5.84 20.13 -4.11
CA THR A 5 -5.09 19.07 -4.78
C THR A 5 -4.10 19.64 -5.81
N LYS A 6 -3.33 18.77 -6.45
CA LYS A 6 -2.37 19.17 -7.47
C LYS A 6 -3.06 19.53 -8.78
N GLU A 7 -2.49 20.46 -9.52
CA GLU A 7 -2.98 20.86 -10.85
C GLU A 7 -3.09 19.67 -11.81
N GLU A 8 -2.19 18.70 -11.69
CA GLU A 8 -2.17 17.47 -12.49
C GLU A 8 -3.46 16.61 -12.33
N GLN A 9 -4.24 16.85 -11.29
CA GLN A 9 -5.51 16.14 -11.01
C GLN A 9 -6.73 16.90 -11.54
N ARG A 10 -6.57 18.11 -12.10
CA ARG A 10 -7.70 18.94 -12.55
C ARG A 10 -8.54 18.20 -13.59
N GLU A 11 -7.93 17.78 -14.68
CA GLU A 11 -8.65 17.16 -15.78
C GLU A 11 -9.41 15.88 -15.38
N PRO A 12 -8.78 14.90 -14.68
CA PRO A 12 -9.51 13.73 -14.19
C PRO A 12 -10.65 14.06 -13.23
N VAL A 13 -10.45 15.01 -12.32
CA VAL A 13 -11.48 15.41 -11.35
C VAL A 13 -12.63 16.12 -12.05
N GLU A 14 -12.37 17.10 -12.93
CA GLU A 14 -13.39 17.83 -13.63
C GLU A 14 -14.20 16.91 -14.58
N LYS A 15 -13.53 15.97 -15.24
CA LYS A 15 -14.21 14.95 -16.05
C LYS A 15 -15.14 14.07 -15.20
N TYR A 16 -14.70 13.65 -14.02
CA TYR A 16 -15.53 12.89 -13.10
C TYR A 16 -16.75 13.69 -12.63
N LEU A 17 -16.55 14.96 -12.26
CA LEU A 17 -17.61 15.85 -11.77
C LEU A 17 -18.66 16.19 -12.85
N GLN A 18 -18.32 16.14 -14.14
CA GLN A 18 -19.28 16.26 -15.24
C GLN A 18 -20.28 15.10 -15.25
N SER A 19 -19.82 13.89 -14.93
CA SER A 19 -20.67 12.69 -14.88
C SER A 19 -21.36 12.50 -13.53
N TYR A 20 -20.71 12.95 -12.46
CA TYR A 20 -21.16 12.79 -11.06
C TYR A 20 -21.02 14.12 -10.30
N PRO A 21 -21.94 15.05 -10.45
CA PRO A 21 -21.89 16.35 -9.78
C PRO A 21 -21.91 16.20 -8.25
N LEU A 22 -21.05 16.93 -7.55
CA LEU A 22 -20.93 16.95 -6.09
C LEU A 22 -21.17 18.38 -5.58
N GLU A 23 -22.36 18.70 -5.09
CA GLU A 23 -22.76 20.06 -4.69
C GLU A 23 -22.00 20.58 -3.47
N ASN A 24 -21.63 19.72 -2.55
CA ASN A 24 -21.01 20.09 -1.25
C ASN A 24 -19.48 20.04 -1.23
N ILE A 25 -18.83 19.89 -2.39
CA ILE A 25 -17.37 19.79 -2.49
C ILE A 25 -16.85 20.84 -3.46
N LYS A 26 -15.88 21.64 -3.01
CA LYS A 26 -15.20 22.63 -3.83
C LYS A 26 -13.72 22.27 -3.97
N PHE A 27 -13.25 22.16 -5.21
CA PHE A 27 -11.87 21.81 -5.52
C PHE A 27 -11.04 23.07 -5.80
N TYR A 28 -9.80 23.05 -5.30
CA TYR A 28 -8.77 24.04 -5.58
C TYR A 28 -7.52 23.30 -6.08
N TYR A 29 -6.93 23.80 -7.15
CA TYR A 29 -5.79 23.19 -7.78
C TYR A 29 -4.55 24.06 -7.61
N VAL A 30 -3.45 23.46 -7.15
CA VAL A 30 -2.19 24.17 -6.91
C VAL A 30 -1.07 23.48 -7.66
N ASP A 31 -0.42 24.22 -8.52
CA ASP A 31 0.76 23.75 -9.24
C ASP A 31 2.07 24.17 -8.56
N ILE A 32 3.14 23.52 -8.93
CA ILE A 32 4.51 23.89 -8.57
C ILE A 32 5.30 24.24 -9.84
N PRO A 33 6.24 25.21 -9.76
CA PRO A 33 7.05 25.57 -10.92
C PRO A 33 7.77 24.38 -11.55
N ASN A 34 7.83 24.35 -12.87
CA ASN A 34 8.46 23.26 -13.65
C ASN A 34 9.91 22.99 -13.25
N PHE A 35 10.62 24.02 -12.79
CA PHE A 35 11.97 23.89 -12.25
C PHE A 35 12.04 22.84 -11.12
N TYR A 36 11.17 22.92 -10.14
CA TYR A 36 11.12 21.95 -9.04
C TYR A 36 10.64 20.56 -9.50
N LYS A 37 9.77 20.50 -10.52
CA LYS A 37 9.36 19.23 -11.14
C LYS A 37 10.52 18.50 -11.80
N LYS A 38 11.49 19.25 -12.36
CA LYS A 38 12.69 18.70 -13.00
C LYS A 38 13.75 18.24 -11.99
N ILE A 39 13.97 19.01 -10.92
CA ILE A 39 15.01 18.72 -9.90
C ILE A 39 14.59 17.59 -8.98
N PHE A 40 13.37 17.64 -8.44
CA PHE A 40 12.92 16.67 -7.45
C PHE A 40 12.26 15.46 -8.13
N LYS A 41 13.09 14.51 -8.60
CA LYS A 41 12.66 13.23 -9.17
C LYS A 41 13.12 12.05 -8.29
N GLY A 42 12.53 10.88 -8.51
CA GLY A 42 12.92 9.64 -7.83
C GLY A 42 12.87 9.77 -6.32
N PHE A 43 13.95 9.46 -5.63
CA PHE A 43 14.04 9.50 -4.16
C PHE A 43 13.96 10.92 -3.55
N MET A 44 14.20 11.97 -4.33
CA MET A 44 14.03 13.37 -3.91
C MET A 44 12.56 13.87 -4.05
N TYR A 45 11.64 13.04 -4.48
CA TYR A 45 10.23 13.42 -4.70
C TYR A 45 9.57 14.11 -3.49
N SER A 46 9.97 13.76 -2.27
CA SER A 46 9.51 14.44 -1.04
C SER A 46 9.83 15.94 -1.02
N GLY A 47 10.91 16.36 -1.69
CA GLY A 47 11.24 17.79 -1.88
C GLY A 47 10.15 18.49 -2.69
N ARG A 48 9.68 17.88 -3.78
CA ARG A 48 8.59 18.38 -4.60
C ARG A 48 7.30 18.55 -3.78
N LEU A 49 6.98 17.55 -2.94
CA LEU A 49 5.81 17.61 -2.06
C LEU A 49 5.91 18.71 -1.00
N ASN A 50 7.08 18.93 -0.44
CA ASN A 50 7.31 20.02 0.51
C ASN A 50 7.18 21.41 -0.14
N VAL A 51 7.61 21.59 -1.39
CA VAL A 51 7.38 22.84 -2.15
C VAL A 51 5.88 23.03 -2.38
N TRP A 52 5.16 21.97 -2.76
CA TRP A 52 3.71 22.04 -2.93
C TRP A 52 3.01 22.44 -1.64
N ASN A 53 3.29 21.82 -0.51
CA ASN A 53 2.72 22.17 0.79
C ASN A 53 2.94 23.64 1.17
N ARG A 54 4.14 24.20 0.87
CA ARG A 54 4.42 25.62 1.11
C ARG A 54 3.55 26.53 0.25
N ARG A 55 3.23 26.14 -0.97
CA ARG A 55 2.35 26.92 -1.87
C ARG A 55 0.87 26.77 -1.50
N VAL A 56 0.48 25.63 -0.94
CA VAL A 56 -0.88 25.38 -0.45
C VAL A 56 -1.17 26.17 0.82
N LEU A 57 -0.20 26.38 1.70
CA LEU A 57 -0.41 26.96 3.03
C LEU A 57 -1.10 28.34 2.99
N PRO A 58 -0.73 29.31 2.14
CA PRO A 58 -1.45 30.61 2.07
C PRO A 58 -2.91 30.45 1.61
N LEU A 59 -3.16 29.57 0.64
CA LEU A 59 -4.51 29.27 0.14
C LEU A 59 -5.34 28.60 1.24
N ALA A 60 -4.78 27.61 1.94
CA ALA A 60 -5.45 26.95 3.05
C ALA A 60 -5.82 27.95 4.15
N LYS A 61 -4.90 28.86 4.55
CA LYS A 61 -5.18 29.94 5.51
C LYS A 61 -6.35 30.80 5.07
N LYS A 62 -6.35 31.24 3.80
CA LYS A 62 -7.43 32.04 3.23
C LYS A 62 -8.78 31.33 3.31
N ILE A 63 -8.82 30.06 2.85
CA ILE A 63 -10.06 29.26 2.89
C ILE A 63 -10.55 29.08 4.32
N CYS A 64 -9.66 28.80 5.28
CA CYS A 64 -10.04 28.65 6.67
C CYS A 64 -10.69 29.90 7.24
N THR A 65 -10.14 31.09 6.93
CA THR A 65 -10.68 32.37 7.38
C THR A 65 -12.03 32.68 6.71
N ASP A 66 -12.09 32.54 5.38
CA ASP A 66 -13.27 32.93 4.57
C ASP A 66 -14.47 32.02 4.80
N GLN A 67 -14.22 30.74 5.09
CA GLN A 67 -15.24 29.68 5.13
C GLN A 67 -15.46 29.09 6.54
N LYS A 68 -14.85 29.64 7.57
CA LYS A 68 -14.96 29.19 8.98
C LYS A 68 -14.72 27.68 9.12
N ILE A 69 -13.58 27.23 8.64
CA ILE A 69 -13.17 25.81 8.70
C ILE A 69 -12.69 25.49 10.11
N ASP A 70 -13.08 24.33 10.62
CA ASP A 70 -12.69 23.86 11.97
C ASP A 70 -11.52 22.87 11.89
N VAL A 71 -11.46 22.05 10.82
CA VAL A 71 -10.50 20.96 10.69
C VAL A 71 -9.82 20.99 9.32
N ILE A 72 -8.51 20.88 9.30
CA ILE A 72 -7.73 20.52 8.10
C ILE A 72 -7.26 19.09 8.24
N HIS A 73 -7.49 18.27 7.23
CA HIS A 73 -6.94 16.93 7.14
C HIS A 73 -5.99 16.79 5.96
N GLN A 74 -4.71 16.54 6.24
CA GLN A 74 -3.75 16.13 5.22
C GLN A 74 -3.82 14.61 5.04
N ILE A 75 -4.67 14.13 4.13
CA ILE A 75 -4.80 12.72 3.76
C ILE A 75 -3.63 12.30 2.86
N THR A 76 -3.25 13.17 1.93
CA THR A 76 -2.11 12.98 1.02
C THR A 76 -1.24 14.24 1.01
N PRO A 77 0.05 14.13 0.69
CA PRO A 77 0.82 12.89 0.47
C PRO A 77 0.98 12.09 1.77
N ILE A 78 0.94 10.77 1.65
CA ILE A 78 1.10 9.85 2.80
C ILE A 78 2.54 9.82 3.35
N GLU A 79 3.49 10.42 2.66
CA GLU A 79 4.89 10.40 3.07
C GLU A 79 5.14 11.28 4.32
N PHE A 80 5.64 10.67 5.42
CA PHE A 80 6.03 11.40 6.63
C PHE A 80 7.04 12.53 6.37
N ARG A 81 7.79 12.46 5.26
CA ARG A 81 8.75 13.48 4.83
C ARG A 81 8.11 14.75 4.28
N ALA A 82 6.81 14.74 4.07
CA ALA A 82 6.07 15.83 3.43
C ALA A 82 4.86 16.31 4.24
N ILE A 83 4.99 16.37 5.54
CA ILE A 83 3.97 16.96 6.42
C ILE A 83 3.93 18.48 6.22
N GLY A 84 2.74 19.04 6.00
CA GLY A 84 2.53 20.49 5.88
C GLY A 84 2.59 21.23 7.22
N ASP A 85 2.66 22.56 7.19
CA ASP A 85 2.65 23.41 8.39
C ASP A 85 1.23 23.89 8.77
N TYR A 86 0.21 23.08 8.49
CA TYR A 86 -1.20 23.44 8.66
C TYR A 86 -1.60 23.61 10.14
N GLY A 87 -0.99 22.87 11.05
CA GLY A 87 -1.23 22.99 12.48
C GLY A 87 -0.73 24.31 13.10
N LYS A 88 -0.08 25.20 12.30
CA LYS A 88 0.26 26.56 12.70
C LYS A 88 -0.82 27.59 12.35
N ILE A 89 -1.91 27.17 11.72
CA ILE A 89 -3.04 28.04 11.43
C ILE A 89 -3.87 28.18 12.72
N ALA A 90 -4.05 29.41 13.17
CA ALA A 90 -4.76 29.68 14.42
C ALA A 90 -6.22 29.17 14.37
N ASN A 91 -6.68 28.62 15.47
CA ASN A 91 -8.06 28.14 15.67
C ASN A 91 -8.49 27.02 14.71
N ILE A 92 -7.53 26.25 14.17
CA ILE A 92 -7.79 25.13 13.27
C ILE A 92 -7.21 23.86 13.88
N LYS A 93 -7.98 22.78 13.88
CA LYS A 93 -7.51 21.46 14.24
C LYS A 93 -6.83 20.81 13.04
N PHE A 94 -5.63 20.28 13.21
CA PHE A 94 -4.87 19.64 12.14
C PHE A 94 -4.79 18.12 12.32
N VAL A 95 -5.39 17.39 11.41
CA VAL A 95 -5.32 15.93 11.28
C VAL A 95 -4.29 15.59 10.20
N CYS A 96 -3.37 14.68 10.51
CA CYS A 96 -2.30 14.29 9.60
C CYS A 96 -2.24 12.77 9.44
N GLY A 97 -2.28 12.31 8.22
CA GLY A 97 -2.14 10.89 7.88
C GLY A 97 -3.36 10.30 7.15
N PRO A 98 -3.30 9.00 6.88
CA PRO A 98 -2.29 8.04 7.38
C PRO A 98 -0.89 8.28 6.79
N LEU A 99 0.13 8.19 7.62
CA LEU A 99 1.52 8.42 7.23
C LEU A 99 2.26 7.11 7.00
N GLY A 100 3.03 7.05 5.91
CA GLY A 100 3.91 5.96 5.51
C GLY A 100 5.29 6.48 5.10
N GLY A 101 6.12 5.62 4.52
CA GLY A 101 7.42 5.99 3.95
C GLY A 101 8.60 5.76 4.89
N GLY A 102 8.36 5.33 6.14
CA GLY A 102 9.38 4.98 7.11
C GLY A 102 9.86 3.52 7.05
N GLU A 103 9.24 2.71 6.21
CA GLU A 103 9.56 1.29 6.06
C GLU A 103 11.01 1.08 5.60
N SER A 104 11.65 0.06 6.14
CA SER A 104 12.99 -0.39 5.73
C SER A 104 12.95 -1.85 5.31
N LEU A 105 13.93 -2.27 4.52
CA LEU A 105 14.13 -3.68 4.19
C LEU A 105 14.45 -4.46 5.46
N PRO A 106 13.82 -5.62 5.71
CA PRO A 106 14.24 -6.55 6.76
C PRO A 106 15.71 -6.99 6.54
N ASN A 107 16.46 -7.16 7.61
CA ASN A 107 17.88 -7.51 7.50
C ASN A 107 18.13 -8.79 6.68
N GLY A 108 17.28 -9.81 6.86
CA GLY A 108 17.37 -11.06 6.11
C GLY A 108 16.96 -10.99 4.63
N LEU A 109 16.49 -9.81 4.15
CA LEU A 109 16.04 -9.63 2.76
C LEU A 109 16.86 -8.59 2.00
N LYS A 110 17.96 -8.10 2.57
CA LYS A 110 18.80 -7.07 1.93
C LYS A 110 19.43 -7.54 0.62
N ASP A 111 19.74 -8.83 0.51
CA ASP A 111 20.35 -9.41 -0.68
C ASP A 111 19.44 -9.34 -1.91
N TYR A 112 18.11 -9.26 -1.71
CA TYR A 112 17.13 -9.02 -2.78
C TYR A 112 17.09 -7.56 -3.28
N ALA A 113 17.85 -6.67 -2.66
CA ALA A 113 18.10 -5.33 -3.16
C ALA A 113 19.43 -5.20 -3.93
N LYS A 114 20.02 -6.33 -4.34
CA LYS A 114 21.28 -6.34 -5.12
C LYS A 114 21.14 -5.48 -6.38
N GLY A 115 22.13 -4.59 -6.59
CA GLY A 115 22.06 -3.57 -7.63
C GLY A 115 21.29 -2.29 -7.26
N HIS A 116 20.59 -2.28 -6.11
CA HIS A 116 19.85 -1.14 -5.58
C HIS A 116 20.31 -0.71 -4.18
N GLU A 117 21.43 -1.24 -3.69
CA GLU A 117 21.95 -1.01 -2.34
C GLU A 117 22.21 0.48 -2.07
N ILE A 118 22.81 1.18 -3.05
CA ILE A 118 23.06 2.62 -2.95
C ILE A 118 21.76 3.40 -2.77
N ILE A 119 20.71 3.01 -3.51
CA ILE A 119 19.38 3.64 -3.42
C ILE A 119 18.81 3.44 -2.01
N GLU A 120 18.94 2.24 -1.43
CA GLU A 120 18.46 1.95 -0.09
C GLU A 120 19.25 2.69 1.00
N VAL A 121 20.57 2.80 0.86
CA VAL A 121 21.43 3.57 1.78
C VAL A 121 21.06 5.05 1.72
N VAL A 122 20.96 5.63 0.54
CA VAL A 122 20.58 7.05 0.34
C VAL A 122 19.19 7.31 0.89
N ARG A 123 18.21 6.45 0.58
CA ARG A 123 16.84 6.54 1.12
C ARG A 123 16.83 6.50 2.65
N SER A 124 17.60 5.59 3.24
CA SER A 124 17.72 5.46 4.70
C SER A 124 18.34 6.71 5.34
N GLY A 125 19.37 7.28 4.70
CA GLY A 125 19.97 8.54 5.11
C GLY A 125 18.99 9.71 5.07
N ILE A 126 18.24 9.83 3.97
CA ILE A 126 17.18 10.83 3.80
C ILE A 126 16.11 10.66 4.87
N ASN A 127 15.65 9.44 5.13
CA ASN A 127 14.65 9.17 6.17
C ASN A 127 15.15 9.60 7.55
N ARG A 128 16.39 9.27 7.93
CA ARG A 128 16.99 9.68 9.21
C ARG A 128 17.08 11.21 9.32
N TRP A 129 17.49 11.88 8.23
CA TRP A 129 17.55 13.34 8.20
C TRP A 129 16.17 13.97 8.39
N TYR A 130 15.12 13.47 7.69
CA TYR A 130 13.76 13.98 7.88
C TYR A 130 13.21 13.68 9.28
N ARG A 131 13.47 12.50 9.84
CA ARG A 131 13.14 12.19 11.25
C ARG A 131 13.77 13.20 12.22
N PHE A 132 15.05 13.49 12.05
CA PHE A 132 15.77 14.49 12.84
C PHE A 132 15.15 15.87 12.67
N LYS A 133 14.90 16.29 11.44
CA LYS A 133 14.25 17.56 11.12
C LYS A 133 12.87 17.69 11.78
N LEU A 134 12.03 16.65 11.71
CA LEU A 134 10.71 16.64 12.34
C LEU A 134 10.80 16.81 13.86
N ARG A 135 11.80 16.18 14.50
CA ARG A 135 12.05 16.33 15.96
C ARG A 135 12.46 17.76 16.33
N ILE A 136 13.44 18.35 15.63
CA ILE A 136 13.91 19.72 15.93
C ILE A 136 12.81 20.74 15.65
N THR A 137 12.07 20.59 14.56
CA THR A 137 11.02 21.56 14.21
C THR A 137 9.76 21.41 15.04
N GLY A 138 9.63 20.35 15.84
CA GLY A 138 8.42 20.02 16.60
C GLY A 138 7.17 19.84 15.74
N LYS A 139 7.34 19.55 14.43
CA LYS A 139 6.26 19.57 13.46
C LYS A 139 5.12 18.60 13.79
N LEU A 140 5.47 17.43 14.35
CA LEU A 140 4.49 16.45 14.79
C LEU A 140 3.64 16.94 15.97
N ASN A 141 4.21 17.80 16.83
CA ASN A 141 3.50 18.37 17.99
C ASN A 141 2.43 19.41 17.59
N HIS A 142 2.45 19.86 16.34
CA HIS A 142 1.44 20.77 15.80
C HIS A 142 0.27 20.02 15.14
N CYS A 143 0.28 18.70 15.18
CA CYS A 143 -0.85 17.89 14.72
C CYS A 143 -1.74 17.56 15.93
N ASP A 144 -3.02 17.92 15.88
CA ASP A 144 -4.00 17.54 16.90
C ASP A 144 -4.34 16.05 16.85
N TYR A 145 -4.18 15.42 15.69
CA TYR A 145 -4.35 14.00 15.50
C TYR A 145 -3.44 13.47 14.40
N ILE A 146 -2.77 12.33 14.67
CA ILE A 146 -1.87 11.66 13.71
C ILE A 146 -2.30 10.21 13.54
N MET A 147 -2.18 9.71 12.31
CA MET A 147 -2.41 8.30 11.96
C MET A 147 -1.26 7.78 11.11
N PHE A 148 -1.02 6.47 11.17
CA PHE A 148 0.02 5.80 10.39
C PHE A 148 -0.57 4.69 9.53
N ALA A 149 -0.02 4.54 8.32
CA ALA A 149 -0.39 3.46 7.40
C ALA A 149 0.20 2.11 7.82
N ASN A 150 1.29 2.11 8.59
CA ASN A 150 1.93 0.91 9.10
C ASN A 150 2.74 1.17 10.38
N ARG A 151 3.05 0.06 11.08
CA ARG A 151 3.81 0.08 12.33
C ARG A 151 5.24 0.58 12.11
N GLU A 152 5.86 0.18 11.03
CA GLU A 152 7.26 0.50 10.71
C GLU A 152 7.49 2.01 10.64
N THR A 153 6.58 2.76 10.04
CA THR A 153 6.69 4.23 9.97
C THR A 153 6.48 4.88 11.32
N ARG A 154 5.47 4.43 12.08
CA ARG A 154 5.21 4.92 13.45
C ARG A 154 6.42 4.72 14.36
N ASP A 155 6.93 3.50 14.41
CA ASP A 155 8.04 3.10 15.26
C ASP A 155 9.35 3.78 14.82
N PHE A 156 9.56 3.93 13.49
CA PHE A 156 10.68 4.70 12.95
C PHE A 156 10.68 6.14 13.44
N LEU A 157 9.52 6.78 13.56
CA LEU A 157 9.42 8.14 14.09
C LEU A 157 9.53 8.19 15.62
N GLY A 158 9.47 7.05 16.30
CA GLY A 158 9.58 6.92 17.76
C GLY A 158 8.34 7.39 18.49
N LEU A 159 7.17 7.13 17.91
CA LEU A 159 5.88 7.43 18.52
C LEU A 159 5.31 6.21 19.23
N ASP A 160 4.46 6.48 20.24
CA ASP A 160 3.83 5.44 21.06
C ASP A 160 2.99 4.47 20.21
N GLY A 161 2.96 3.21 20.63
CA GLY A 161 2.11 2.16 20.08
C GLY A 161 0.61 2.47 20.09
N ASN A 162 0.16 3.39 20.93
CA ASN A 162 -1.23 3.84 21.00
C ASN A 162 -1.66 4.74 19.83
N VAL A 163 -0.72 5.27 19.04
CA VAL A 163 -1.08 6.05 17.84
C VAL A 163 -1.70 5.12 16.80
N PRO A 164 -2.90 5.44 16.28
CA PRO A 164 -3.69 4.53 15.47
C PRO A 164 -3.03 4.20 14.13
N LEU A 165 -3.24 2.96 13.70
CA LEU A 165 -2.91 2.49 12.36
C LEU A 165 -4.19 2.53 11.52
N VAL A 166 -4.11 3.19 10.38
CA VAL A 166 -5.22 3.33 9.43
C VAL A 166 -4.66 3.15 8.03
N THR A 167 -5.17 2.21 7.27
CA THR A 167 -4.75 2.01 5.88
C THR A 167 -5.07 3.26 5.05
N GLU A 168 -4.20 3.61 4.09
CA GLU A 168 -4.47 4.72 3.15
C GLU A 168 -5.47 4.35 2.04
N ILE A 169 -5.75 3.06 1.92
CA ILE A 169 -6.64 2.46 0.92
C ILE A 169 -7.87 1.85 1.58
N ALA A 170 -8.93 1.64 0.80
CA ALA A 170 -10.15 0.96 1.23
C ALA A 170 -10.81 0.22 0.05
N ALA A 171 -11.69 -0.72 0.35
CA ALA A 171 -12.51 -1.41 -0.63
C ALA A 171 -13.75 -0.58 -1.00
N ASP A 172 -14.22 -0.74 -2.22
CA ASP A 172 -15.56 -0.31 -2.61
C ASP A 172 -16.60 -1.31 -2.10
N GLU A 173 -17.71 -0.84 -1.53
CA GLU A 173 -18.75 -1.71 -0.98
C GLU A 173 -19.36 -2.63 -2.04
N ILE A 174 -19.50 -2.15 -3.26
CA ILE A 174 -20.06 -2.88 -4.40
C ILE A 174 -19.20 -4.09 -4.80
N SER A 175 -17.88 -4.01 -4.62
CA SER A 175 -16.96 -5.10 -4.97
C SER A 175 -17.00 -6.28 -4.01
N ILE A 176 -17.74 -6.16 -2.89
CA ILE A 176 -17.80 -7.17 -1.80
C ILE A 176 -19.07 -8.04 -1.91
N GLU A 177 -19.94 -7.78 -2.89
CA GLU A 177 -21.16 -8.58 -3.08
C GLU A 177 -20.83 -10.05 -3.38
N GLU A 178 -21.68 -10.95 -2.84
CA GLU A 178 -21.47 -12.39 -2.96
C GLU A 178 -21.40 -12.84 -4.42
N LYS A 179 -20.22 -13.12 -4.88
CA LYS A 179 -20.01 -13.96 -6.04
C LYS A 179 -19.97 -15.41 -5.55
N THR A 180 -20.92 -16.19 -5.97
CA THR A 180 -20.81 -17.65 -6.01
C THR A 180 -19.71 -17.97 -7.02
N VAL A 181 -18.48 -18.07 -6.57
CA VAL A 181 -17.39 -18.62 -7.38
C VAL A 181 -17.55 -20.14 -7.33
N PRO A 182 -17.81 -20.81 -8.45
CA PRO A 182 -17.58 -22.22 -8.53
C PRO A 182 -16.06 -22.42 -8.52
N ASN A 183 -15.49 -22.67 -7.35
CA ASN A 183 -14.18 -23.27 -7.30
C ASN A 183 -14.34 -24.73 -7.74
N ASP A 184 -14.32 -24.94 -9.04
CA ASP A 184 -14.01 -26.24 -9.58
C ASP A 184 -12.51 -26.46 -9.31
N ILE A 185 -12.18 -26.77 -8.04
CA ILE A 185 -10.82 -27.08 -7.56
C ILE A 185 -10.40 -28.44 -8.15
N ASN A 186 -10.61 -28.60 -9.42
CA ASN A 186 -10.45 -29.93 -9.98
C ASN A 186 -9.04 -30.25 -10.43
N ASN A 187 -8.06 -29.32 -10.46
CA ASN A 187 -6.76 -29.86 -10.88
C ASN A 187 -5.49 -29.08 -10.49
N GLU A 188 -5.49 -27.77 -10.34
CA GLU A 188 -4.26 -27.01 -10.14
C GLU A 188 -4.51 -25.73 -9.35
N LEU A 189 -3.81 -25.55 -8.23
CA LEU A 189 -3.94 -24.33 -7.41
C LEU A 189 -3.27 -23.15 -8.10
N VAL A 190 -3.96 -22.04 -8.26
CA VAL A 190 -3.45 -20.85 -8.93
C VAL A 190 -3.13 -19.76 -7.92
N PHE A 191 -1.85 -19.44 -7.80
CA PHE A 191 -1.37 -18.28 -7.08
C PHE A 191 -1.28 -17.06 -7.99
N LEU A 192 -1.71 -15.89 -7.50
CA LEU A 192 -1.67 -14.64 -8.23
C LEU A 192 -0.69 -13.67 -7.57
N PHE A 193 0.24 -13.15 -8.35
CA PHE A 193 0.93 -11.90 -8.04
C PHE A 193 0.39 -10.79 -8.95
N ALA A 194 0.02 -9.65 -8.39
CA ALA A 194 -0.40 -8.48 -9.15
C ALA A 194 0.37 -7.24 -8.72
N GLY A 195 1.03 -6.57 -9.66
CA GLY A 195 1.73 -5.33 -9.36
C GLY A 195 2.92 -5.01 -10.26
N ARG A 196 3.53 -3.85 -9.98
CA ARG A 196 4.71 -3.41 -10.72
C ARG A 196 5.93 -4.29 -10.41
N MET A 197 6.62 -4.77 -11.41
CA MET A 197 7.82 -5.61 -11.26
C MET A 197 9.04 -4.74 -10.96
N VAL A 198 9.24 -4.48 -9.67
CA VAL A 198 10.41 -3.77 -9.09
C VAL A 198 10.97 -4.63 -7.96
N TYR A 199 12.28 -4.57 -7.71
CA TYR A 199 12.98 -5.41 -6.72
C TYR A 199 12.26 -5.49 -5.36
N ARG A 200 11.73 -4.36 -4.86
CA ARG A 200 11.03 -4.32 -3.58
C ARG A 200 9.72 -5.13 -3.52
N LYS A 201 9.19 -5.56 -4.65
CA LYS A 201 8.01 -6.43 -4.72
C LYS A 201 8.33 -7.90 -4.47
N GLY A 202 9.63 -8.28 -4.40
CA GLY A 202 10.09 -9.55 -3.87
C GLY A 202 9.84 -10.75 -4.79
N LEU A 203 9.73 -10.56 -6.12
CA LEU A 203 9.54 -11.68 -7.04
C LEU A 203 10.75 -12.64 -7.05
N ASP A 204 11.96 -12.15 -6.82
CA ASP A 204 13.14 -13.02 -6.65
C ASP A 204 13.03 -13.91 -5.39
N LEU A 205 12.49 -13.40 -4.29
CA LEU A 205 12.20 -14.20 -3.10
C LEU A 205 11.14 -15.26 -3.39
N LEU A 206 10.11 -14.92 -4.19
CA LEU A 206 9.09 -15.88 -4.61
C LEU A 206 9.69 -17.00 -5.47
N PHE A 207 10.58 -16.66 -6.42
CA PHE A 207 11.25 -17.65 -7.26
C PHE A 207 12.15 -18.58 -6.44
N ASP A 208 12.88 -18.04 -5.46
CA ASP A 208 13.67 -18.89 -4.55
C ASP A 208 12.78 -19.84 -3.75
N ALA A 209 11.61 -19.39 -3.32
CA ALA A 209 10.67 -20.25 -2.59
C ALA A 209 10.06 -21.34 -3.51
N ILE A 210 9.73 -21.00 -4.77
CA ILE A 210 9.23 -21.97 -5.76
C ILE A 210 10.27 -23.06 -6.03
N MET A 211 11.55 -22.70 -6.17
CA MET A 211 12.62 -23.67 -6.42
C MET A 211 12.85 -24.65 -5.26
N GLU A 212 12.32 -24.39 -4.08
CA GLU A 212 12.35 -25.32 -2.93
C GLU A 212 11.07 -26.17 -2.81
N ILE A 213 10.05 -25.96 -3.63
CA ILE A 213 8.83 -26.78 -3.68
C ILE A 213 9.08 -27.99 -4.57
N PRO A 214 8.78 -29.24 -4.12
CA PRO A 214 8.91 -30.43 -4.95
C PRO A 214 8.05 -30.37 -6.23
N ASP A 215 8.60 -30.84 -7.37
CA ASP A 215 8.00 -30.75 -8.69
C ASP A 215 6.72 -31.60 -8.87
N GLU A 216 6.49 -32.55 -7.98
CA GLU A 216 5.27 -33.38 -8.00
C GLU A 216 3.99 -32.62 -7.63
N TRP A 217 4.10 -31.41 -7.07
CA TRP A 217 2.95 -30.58 -6.70
C TRP A 217 2.38 -29.83 -7.89
N LYS A 218 1.08 -29.92 -8.07
CA LYS A 218 0.37 -29.21 -9.16
C LYS A 218 -0.07 -27.83 -8.69
N TYR A 219 0.56 -26.79 -9.20
CA TYR A 219 0.21 -25.40 -8.96
C TYR A 219 0.75 -24.51 -10.08
N MET A 220 0.15 -23.35 -10.24
CA MET A 220 0.60 -22.29 -11.16
C MET A 220 0.75 -20.97 -10.42
N VAL A 221 1.75 -20.17 -10.78
CA VAL A 221 1.95 -18.80 -10.30
C VAL A 221 1.79 -17.85 -11.46
N LYS A 222 0.67 -17.13 -11.50
CA LYS A 222 0.42 -16.07 -12.47
C LYS A 222 1.02 -14.76 -12.00
N ILE A 223 1.80 -14.10 -12.85
CA ILE A 223 2.44 -12.82 -12.57
C ILE A 223 1.85 -11.76 -13.49
N VAL A 224 0.97 -10.92 -12.93
CA VAL A 224 0.32 -9.81 -13.63
C VAL A 224 1.04 -8.50 -13.34
N GLY A 225 1.38 -7.78 -14.40
CA GLY A 225 2.05 -6.49 -14.35
C GLY A 225 3.27 -6.39 -15.24
N THR A 226 4.00 -5.29 -15.09
CA THR A 226 5.25 -5.03 -15.80
C THR A 226 6.17 -4.15 -14.93
N GLY A 227 7.41 -3.98 -15.36
CA GLY A 227 8.36 -3.12 -14.66
C GLY A 227 9.80 -3.35 -15.08
N PRO A 228 10.74 -2.60 -14.48
CA PRO A 228 12.16 -2.68 -14.85
C PRO A 228 12.78 -4.06 -14.61
N GLU A 229 12.23 -4.87 -13.69
CA GLU A 229 12.75 -6.21 -13.39
C GLU A 229 12.23 -7.31 -14.34
N LEU A 230 11.29 -6.99 -15.26
CA LEU A 230 10.64 -8.00 -16.11
C LEU A 230 11.65 -8.85 -16.91
N SER A 231 12.64 -8.21 -17.54
CA SER A 231 13.64 -8.93 -18.35
C SER A 231 14.51 -9.85 -17.50
N HIS A 232 14.93 -9.40 -16.32
CA HIS A 232 15.67 -10.22 -15.36
C HIS A 232 14.84 -11.43 -14.90
N LEU A 233 13.60 -11.21 -14.50
CA LEU A 233 12.72 -12.26 -14.01
C LEU A 233 12.37 -13.31 -15.10
N ARG A 234 12.14 -12.87 -16.33
CA ARG A 234 11.92 -13.79 -17.46
C ARG A 234 13.14 -14.66 -17.73
N HIS A 235 14.33 -14.05 -17.81
CA HIS A 235 15.57 -14.79 -18.02
C HIS A 235 15.81 -15.81 -16.92
N ARG A 236 15.55 -15.45 -15.66
CA ARG A 236 15.67 -16.34 -14.52
C ARG A 236 14.68 -17.51 -14.60
N CYS A 237 13.44 -17.23 -15.05
CA CYS A 237 12.42 -18.26 -15.27
C CYS A 237 12.82 -19.22 -16.40
N GLU A 238 13.24 -18.71 -17.56
CA GLU A 238 13.66 -19.48 -18.72
C GLU A 238 14.90 -20.36 -18.45
N SER A 239 15.75 -19.92 -17.53
CA SER A 239 16.98 -20.63 -17.16
C SER A 239 16.78 -21.72 -16.10
N ASN A 240 15.55 -21.93 -15.61
CA ASN A 240 15.25 -22.90 -14.56
C ASN A 240 13.96 -23.67 -14.89
N SER A 241 14.04 -24.99 -14.98
CA SER A 241 12.93 -25.86 -15.38
C SER A 241 11.73 -25.79 -14.45
N LEU A 242 11.95 -25.74 -13.11
CA LEU A 242 10.87 -25.61 -12.12
C LEU A 242 10.13 -24.29 -12.28
N LEU A 243 10.87 -23.18 -12.44
CA LEU A 243 10.25 -21.88 -12.65
C LEU A 243 9.49 -21.85 -13.98
N SER A 244 10.07 -22.41 -15.06
CA SER A 244 9.40 -22.49 -16.38
C SER A 244 8.12 -23.33 -16.35
N ALA A 245 8.08 -24.36 -15.52
CA ALA A 245 6.91 -25.22 -15.36
C ALA A 245 5.77 -24.58 -14.58
N HIS A 246 6.10 -23.74 -13.59
CA HIS A 246 5.12 -23.23 -12.62
C HIS A 246 4.84 -21.73 -12.70
N VAL A 247 5.57 -20.94 -13.50
CA VAL A 247 5.42 -19.48 -13.55
C VAL A 247 4.93 -19.02 -14.91
N GLN A 248 3.87 -18.23 -14.92
CA GLN A 248 3.31 -17.61 -16.11
C GLN A 248 3.28 -16.09 -16.00
N PHE A 249 3.91 -15.39 -16.96
CA PHE A 249 3.87 -13.93 -17.06
C PHE A 249 2.70 -13.50 -17.94
N MET A 250 1.72 -12.82 -17.36
CA MET A 250 0.52 -12.32 -18.04
C MET A 250 0.73 -10.94 -18.70
N GLY A 251 1.81 -10.22 -18.33
CA GLY A 251 2.01 -8.83 -18.76
C GLY A 251 1.13 -7.85 -17.98
N ALA A 252 1.06 -6.60 -18.48
CA ALA A 252 0.13 -5.61 -17.95
C ALA A 252 -1.28 -5.92 -18.47
N VAL A 253 -2.26 -5.91 -17.57
CA VAL A 253 -3.68 -6.02 -17.89
C VAL A 253 -4.39 -4.72 -17.51
N GLU A 254 -5.45 -4.36 -18.21
CA GLU A 254 -6.28 -3.22 -17.87
C GLU A 254 -7.00 -3.45 -16.54
N TYR A 255 -7.28 -2.36 -15.81
CA TYR A 255 -7.93 -2.47 -14.50
C TYR A 255 -9.26 -3.21 -14.54
N SER A 256 -10.03 -3.04 -15.62
CA SER A 256 -11.28 -3.75 -15.87
C SER A 256 -11.12 -5.27 -16.04
N GLU A 257 -9.94 -5.74 -16.46
CA GLU A 257 -9.61 -7.15 -16.65
C GLU A 257 -9.04 -7.79 -15.40
N MET A 258 -8.51 -6.98 -14.46
CA MET A 258 -7.96 -7.47 -13.19
C MET A 258 -8.95 -8.29 -12.39
N GLN A 259 -10.23 -7.94 -12.45
CA GLN A 259 -11.27 -8.70 -11.77
C GLN A 259 -11.31 -10.16 -12.22
N ARG A 260 -11.16 -10.40 -13.54
CA ARG A 260 -11.10 -11.75 -14.11
C ARG A 260 -9.87 -12.51 -13.61
N GLU A 261 -8.72 -11.85 -13.48
CA GLU A 261 -7.51 -12.49 -12.93
C GLU A 261 -7.70 -12.89 -11.46
N TYR A 262 -8.37 -12.05 -10.65
CA TYR A 262 -8.76 -12.44 -9.31
C TYR A 262 -9.74 -13.63 -9.30
N GLU A 263 -10.73 -13.64 -10.18
CA GLU A 263 -11.73 -14.73 -10.28
C GLU A 263 -11.11 -16.06 -10.72
N MET A 264 -10.06 -16.03 -11.54
CA MET A 264 -9.36 -17.20 -12.07
C MET A 264 -8.17 -17.64 -11.20
N SER A 265 -8.06 -17.15 -9.98
CA SER A 265 -6.95 -17.43 -9.07
C SER A 265 -7.46 -17.73 -7.67
N ASP A 266 -6.72 -18.54 -6.91
CA ASP A 266 -7.16 -19.05 -5.60
C ASP A 266 -6.53 -18.29 -4.44
N VAL A 267 -5.28 -17.85 -4.56
CA VAL A 267 -4.50 -17.24 -3.48
C VAL A 267 -3.70 -16.06 -4.01
N LEU A 268 -3.79 -14.90 -3.37
CA LEU A 268 -2.87 -13.80 -3.67
C LEU A 268 -1.53 -14.02 -2.95
N ILE A 269 -0.42 -13.90 -3.68
CA ILE A 269 0.93 -13.83 -3.09
C ILE A 269 1.46 -12.41 -3.22
N MET A 270 1.73 -11.76 -2.09
CA MET A 270 2.43 -10.47 -2.05
C MET A 270 3.74 -10.61 -1.27
N PRO A 271 4.84 -11.02 -1.91
CA PRO A 271 6.12 -11.28 -1.26
C PRO A 271 6.94 -10.00 -1.04
N SER A 272 6.29 -8.84 -1.07
CA SER A 272 6.95 -7.53 -1.03
C SER A 272 7.89 -7.38 0.16
N ILE A 273 9.17 -7.15 -0.12
CA ILE A 273 10.21 -6.94 0.89
C ILE A 273 10.19 -5.52 1.47
N ARG A 274 9.44 -4.61 0.84
CA ARG A 274 9.09 -3.29 1.35
C ARG A 274 7.81 -2.78 0.69
N GLU A 275 6.83 -2.43 1.52
CA GLU A 275 5.52 -1.93 1.08
C GLU A 275 4.94 -0.97 2.14
N THR A 276 4.03 -0.07 1.76
CA THR A 276 3.26 0.71 2.73
C THR A 276 2.05 -0.08 3.19
N THR A 277 1.03 -0.24 2.33
CA THR A 277 -0.11 -1.12 2.59
C THR A 277 -0.25 -2.17 1.50
N GLY A 278 -0.36 -1.79 0.25
CA GLY A 278 -0.57 -2.68 -0.90
C GLY A 278 -2.05 -2.82 -1.26
N THR A 279 -2.50 -2.05 -2.26
CA THR A 279 -3.91 -2.00 -2.71
C THR A 279 -4.44 -3.37 -3.09
N VAL A 280 -3.61 -4.19 -3.74
CA VAL A 280 -3.94 -5.55 -4.16
C VAL A 280 -4.41 -6.47 -3.02
N LEU A 281 -4.01 -6.20 -1.76
CA LEU A 281 -4.48 -6.98 -0.61
C LEU A 281 -5.97 -6.79 -0.39
N ILE A 282 -6.44 -5.54 -0.40
CA ILE A 282 -7.85 -5.21 -0.23
C ILE A 282 -8.67 -5.70 -1.43
N GLU A 283 -8.16 -5.56 -2.64
CA GLU A 283 -8.78 -6.05 -3.86
C GLU A 283 -8.98 -7.58 -3.80
N ALA A 284 -7.93 -8.33 -3.46
CA ALA A 284 -8.01 -9.79 -3.32
C ALA A 284 -8.98 -10.22 -2.20
N MET A 285 -8.92 -9.56 -1.04
CA MET A 285 -9.85 -9.85 0.06
C MET A 285 -11.31 -9.61 -0.35
N SER A 286 -11.58 -8.58 -1.15
CA SER A 286 -12.92 -8.27 -1.68
C SER A 286 -13.44 -9.39 -2.58
N GLN A 287 -12.53 -10.04 -3.32
CA GLN A 287 -12.86 -11.20 -4.16
C GLN A 287 -12.88 -12.54 -3.38
N GLY A 288 -12.66 -12.50 -2.08
CA GLY A 288 -12.64 -13.70 -1.24
C GLY A 288 -11.38 -14.56 -1.44
N MET A 289 -10.29 -13.97 -1.87
CA MET A 289 -9.00 -14.65 -1.97
C MET A 289 -8.23 -14.52 -0.65
N PRO A 290 -7.73 -15.59 -0.07
CA PRO A 290 -6.78 -15.53 1.03
C PRO A 290 -5.41 -15.06 0.54
N ILE A 291 -4.58 -14.59 1.45
CA ILE A 291 -3.35 -13.90 1.09
C ILE A 291 -2.14 -14.57 1.74
N ILE A 292 -1.07 -14.76 0.97
CA ILE A 292 0.28 -15.05 1.50
C ILE A 292 1.08 -13.76 1.44
N THR A 293 1.57 -13.29 2.59
CA THR A 293 2.41 -12.09 2.65
C THR A 293 3.35 -12.10 3.87
N ILE A 294 4.35 -11.23 3.84
CA ILE A 294 5.26 -11.05 4.97
C ILE A 294 4.52 -10.46 6.18
N ASN A 295 4.86 -10.92 7.39
CA ASN A 295 4.32 -10.37 8.65
C ASN A 295 4.93 -9.00 8.97
N LYS A 296 4.80 -8.07 8.04
CA LYS A 296 5.24 -6.67 8.11
C LYS A 296 4.34 -5.78 7.27
N PHE A 297 4.50 -4.48 7.44
CA PHE A 297 3.84 -3.46 6.63
C PHE A 297 2.31 -3.58 6.66
N GLY A 298 1.65 -3.23 5.56
CA GLY A 298 0.19 -3.38 5.44
C GLY A 298 -0.29 -4.82 5.52
N GLY A 299 0.53 -5.79 5.11
CA GLY A 299 0.21 -7.21 5.26
C GLY A 299 -0.07 -7.59 6.71
N ALA A 300 0.76 -7.14 7.65
CA ALA A 300 0.57 -7.41 9.09
C ALA A 300 -0.62 -6.66 9.73
N ILE A 301 -1.28 -5.77 8.99
CA ILE A 301 -2.49 -5.07 9.44
C ILE A 301 -3.74 -5.74 8.89
N LEU A 302 -3.71 -6.07 7.60
CA LEU A 302 -4.87 -6.58 6.86
C LEU A 302 -5.05 -8.09 7.00
N VAL A 303 -3.95 -8.85 7.07
CA VAL A 303 -3.97 -10.32 7.08
C VAL A 303 -3.72 -10.84 8.48
N ASP A 304 -4.41 -11.91 8.84
CA ASP A 304 -4.22 -12.71 10.04
C ASP A 304 -4.32 -14.21 9.72
N GLU A 305 -4.18 -15.05 10.74
CA GLU A 305 -4.25 -16.50 10.65
C GLU A 305 -5.60 -17.05 10.14
N ASN A 306 -6.66 -16.24 10.15
CA ASN A 306 -7.98 -16.62 9.65
C ASN A 306 -8.19 -16.20 8.20
N THR A 307 -7.41 -15.28 7.67
CA THR A 307 -7.62 -14.64 6.35
C THR A 307 -6.48 -14.86 5.38
N GLY A 308 -5.39 -15.53 5.83
CA GLY A 308 -4.26 -15.80 4.97
C GLY A 308 -3.08 -16.40 5.75
N TRP A 309 -1.91 -16.38 5.16
CA TRP A 309 -0.66 -16.89 5.73
C TRP A 309 0.35 -15.76 5.85
N LEU A 310 0.73 -15.45 7.08
CA LEU A 310 1.80 -14.51 7.38
C LEU A 310 3.11 -15.29 7.59
N TYR A 311 4.14 -14.94 6.83
CA TYR A 311 5.47 -15.51 7.06
C TYR A 311 6.46 -14.47 7.56
N SER A 312 7.46 -14.95 8.30
CA SER A 312 8.53 -14.13 8.89
C SER A 312 9.86 -14.88 8.77
N GLY A 313 10.95 -14.17 8.97
CA GLY A 313 12.28 -14.75 9.02
C GLY A 313 13.30 -13.80 9.65
N GLU A 314 14.41 -14.35 10.13
CA GLU A 314 15.55 -13.59 10.64
C GLU A 314 16.65 -13.42 9.58
N ASN A 315 16.72 -14.38 8.65
CA ASN A 315 17.68 -14.42 7.55
C ASN A 315 17.00 -14.85 6.26
N GLN A 316 17.71 -14.79 5.15
CA GLN A 316 17.20 -15.12 3.82
C GLN A 316 16.56 -16.51 3.76
N LYS A 317 17.27 -17.53 4.27
CA LYS A 317 16.79 -18.93 4.27
C LYS A 317 15.47 -19.10 5.01
N SER A 318 15.33 -18.46 6.18
CA SER A 318 14.09 -18.53 6.95
C SER A 318 12.92 -17.80 6.28
N TYR A 319 13.17 -16.71 5.54
CA TYR A 319 12.13 -16.06 4.72
C TYR A 319 11.70 -16.93 3.53
N ILE A 320 12.65 -17.54 2.83
CA ILE A 320 12.37 -18.48 1.73
C ILE A 320 11.54 -19.65 2.25
N ALA A 321 11.99 -20.29 3.33
CA ALA A 321 11.28 -21.41 3.94
C ALA A 321 9.88 -21.02 4.43
N GLY A 322 9.72 -19.82 5.01
CA GLY A 322 8.43 -19.31 5.45
C GLY A 322 7.45 -19.14 4.31
N LEU A 323 7.89 -18.53 3.21
CA LEU A 323 7.06 -18.33 2.00
C LEU A 323 6.72 -19.68 1.35
N LYS A 324 7.71 -20.56 1.16
CA LYS A 324 7.51 -21.92 0.68
C LYS A 324 6.48 -22.69 1.50
N ASN A 325 6.63 -22.71 2.82
CA ASN A 325 5.73 -23.43 3.71
C ASN A 325 4.29 -22.89 3.63
N ALA A 326 4.10 -21.58 3.46
CA ALA A 326 2.79 -20.97 3.25
C ALA A 326 2.18 -21.42 1.91
N MET A 327 2.97 -21.49 0.83
CA MET A 327 2.51 -22.00 -0.46
C MET A 327 2.14 -23.49 -0.38
N VAL A 328 2.99 -24.32 0.21
CA VAL A 328 2.73 -25.75 0.42
C VAL A 328 1.46 -25.97 1.26
N ALA A 329 1.25 -25.19 2.32
CA ALA A 329 0.04 -25.27 3.14
C ALA A 329 -1.24 -25.01 2.34
N CYS A 330 -1.19 -24.15 1.33
CA CYS A 330 -2.30 -23.93 0.40
C CYS A 330 -2.49 -25.14 -0.53
N ILE A 331 -1.42 -25.66 -1.10
CA ILE A 331 -1.46 -26.78 -2.07
C ILE A 331 -2.03 -28.04 -1.41
N VAL A 332 -1.59 -28.37 -0.20
CA VAL A 332 -2.02 -29.58 0.52
C VAL A 332 -3.41 -29.49 1.14
N ASN A 333 -3.93 -28.26 1.33
CA ASN A 333 -5.23 -28.08 1.97
C ASN A 333 -6.12 -27.03 1.27
N PRO A 334 -6.69 -27.35 0.11
CA PRO A 334 -7.57 -26.43 -0.63
C PRO A 334 -8.81 -25.98 0.18
N LYS A 335 -9.34 -26.80 1.08
CA LYS A 335 -10.47 -26.42 1.95
C LYS A 335 -10.10 -25.27 2.90
N GLU A 336 -8.86 -25.22 3.34
CA GLU A 336 -8.36 -24.12 4.18
C GLU A 336 -8.19 -22.85 3.36
N VAL A 337 -7.82 -22.94 2.08
CA VAL A 337 -7.79 -21.81 1.14
C VAL A 337 -9.18 -21.19 1.01
N GLU A 338 -10.20 -22.02 0.75
CA GLU A 338 -11.59 -21.56 0.67
C GLU A 338 -12.06 -20.91 1.98
N ARG A 339 -11.84 -21.57 3.11
CA ARG A 339 -12.24 -21.06 4.44
C ARG A 339 -11.64 -19.70 4.73
N ARG A 340 -10.34 -19.53 4.49
CA ARG A 340 -9.62 -18.26 4.71
C ARG A 340 -10.06 -17.19 3.73
N GLY A 341 -10.35 -17.55 2.49
CA GLY A 341 -10.90 -16.63 1.49
C GLY A 341 -12.27 -16.07 1.90
N GLN A 342 -13.17 -16.92 2.38
CA GLN A 342 -14.47 -16.49 2.92
C GLN A 342 -14.30 -15.54 4.13
N ASN A 343 -13.34 -15.81 5.01
CA ASN A 343 -13.03 -14.93 6.13
C ASN A 343 -12.40 -13.61 5.69
N ALA A 344 -11.52 -13.63 4.66
CA ALA A 344 -10.96 -12.43 4.09
C ALA A 344 -12.06 -11.51 3.54
N ARG A 345 -13.05 -12.05 2.81
CA ARG A 345 -14.22 -11.32 2.32
C ARG A 345 -15.07 -10.75 3.46
N LYS A 346 -15.20 -11.43 4.58
CA LYS A 346 -15.90 -10.90 5.76
C LYS A 346 -15.11 -9.75 6.39
N LYS A 347 -13.81 -9.94 6.58
CA LYS A 347 -12.93 -8.97 7.22
C LYS A 347 -12.77 -7.67 6.42
N VAL A 348 -12.73 -7.73 5.09
CA VAL A 348 -12.57 -6.54 4.25
C VAL A 348 -13.73 -5.54 4.39
N LYS A 349 -14.90 -5.98 4.85
CA LYS A 349 -16.05 -5.10 5.16
C LYS A 349 -15.73 -4.04 6.22
N ASP A 350 -14.72 -4.28 7.06
CA ASP A 350 -14.23 -3.29 8.03
C ASP A 350 -13.27 -2.26 7.41
N TYR A 351 -12.83 -2.50 6.16
CA TYR A 351 -11.89 -1.66 5.42
C TYR A 351 -12.53 -0.99 4.18
N THR A 352 -13.83 -0.72 4.20
CA THR A 352 -14.53 -0.01 3.13
C THR A 352 -14.35 1.50 3.23
N TRP A 353 -14.56 2.22 2.11
CA TRP A 353 -14.55 3.68 2.10
C TRP A 353 -15.56 4.27 3.06
N LYS A 354 -16.76 3.69 3.18
CA LYS A 354 -17.77 4.14 4.14
C LYS A 354 -17.28 4.02 5.58
N ARG A 355 -16.75 2.85 5.97
CA ARG A 355 -16.18 2.65 7.32
C ARG A 355 -15.06 3.64 7.62
N LYS A 356 -14.22 3.91 6.62
CA LYS A 356 -13.14 4.90 6.74
C LYS A 356 -13.68 6.31 6.91
N CYS A 357 -14.69 6.70 6.14
CA CYS A 357 -15.36 8.00 6.30
C CYS A 357 -15.99 8.14 7.69
N ASP A 358 -16.70 7.12 8.18
CA ASP A 358 -17.28 7.08 9.53
C ASP A 358 -16.21 7.24 10.61
N GLN A 359 -15.03 6.61 10.42
CA GLN A 359 -13.89 6.74 11.33
C GLN A 359 -13.35 8.18 11.35
N TYR A 360 -13.16 8.78 10.18
CA TYR A 360 -12.70 10.17 10.08
C TYR A 360 -13.70 11.16 10.66
N GLU A 361 -15.00 10.95 10.40
CA GLU A 361 -16.06 11.79 10.98
C GLU A 361 -16.04 11.78 12.52
N LYS A 362 -15.87 10.58 13.12
CA LYS A 362 -15.72 10.45 14.59
C LYS A 362 -14.50 11.21 15.11
N ILE A 363 -13.37 11.17 14.38
CA ILE A 363 -12.16 11.91 14.75
C ILE A 363 -12.43 13.42 14.68
N TYR A 364 -13.06 13.92 13.62
CA TYR A 364 -13.35 15.35 13.47
C TYR A 364 -14.33 15.84 14.54
N LYS A 365 -15.40 15.11 14.82
CA LYS A 365 -16.36 15.43 15.89
C LYS A 365 -15.66 15.52 17.26
N ARG A 366 -14.80 14.55 17.58
CA ARG A 366 -14.05 14.55 18.85
C ARG A 366 -13.12 15.76 18.98
N LEU A 367 -12.48 16.19 17.89
CA LEU A 367 -11.58 17.33 17.90
C LEU A 367 -12.30 18.68 18.05
N ASN A 368 -13.56 18.76 17.60
CA ASN A 368 -14.38 19.98 17.70
C ASN A 368 -15.12 20.09 19.03
N CYS A 369 -15.24 19.02 19.82
CA CYS A 369 -15.86 19.03 21.14
C CYS A 369 -14.87 19.37 22.28
N ASN A 370 -13.58 19.44 21.99
CA ASN A 370 -12.49 19.82 22.90
C ASN A 370 -11.91 21.17 22.50
#